data_5617a02d48acdcc5dac11636af3c57d4
#
_entry.id   5617a02d48acdcc5dac11636af3c57d4
#
_cell.length_a   1.000
_cell.length_b   1.000
_cell.length_c   1.000
_cell.angle_alpha   90.00
_cell.angle_beta   90.00
_cell.angle_gamma   90.00
#
_symmetry.space_group_name_H-M   'P 1'
#
loop_
_entity.id
_entity.type
_entity.pdbx_description
1 polymer ?
#
loop_
_entity_poly.entity_id
_entity_poly.type
_entity_poly.pdbx_seq_one_letter_code
_entity_poly.pdbx_strand_id
1 'polypeptide(L)'
;MKKVLIALDYNPTSKKVAETGFEMAKAMGAEVTLLHVTVHSFLYTSVYENMGDWQTDSKDTIAIRNTGSRNFLEKAKRHLGDNAVQIVVRDGDFAQKILETADEIKADCIVMGSHSQKWLENILVGSVTEEVLRKSTIPLFIVPTKKQ
;
A
#
# COMPACT_ATOMS: atom_id res chain seq x y z
N MET A 1 1.82 14.57 -15.94
CA MET A 1 1.56 13.32 -15.23
C MET A 1 0.09 12.95 -15.36
N LYS A 2 -0.17 11.71 -15.71
CA LYS A 2 -1.53 11.25 -15.99
C LYS A 2 -2.02 10.17 -15.02
N LYS A 3 -1.12 9.43 -14.40
CA LYS A 3 -1.46 8.31 -13.50
C LYS A 3 -0.61 8.35 -12.25
N VAL A 4 -1.27 8.28 -11.10
CA VAL A 4 -0.63 8.29 -9.79
C VAL A 4 -1.01 7.01 -9.04
N LEU A 5 0.00 6.30 -8.56
CA LEU A 5 -0.17 5.14 -7.69
C LEU A 5 0.03 5.57 -6.24
N ILE A 6 -0.97 5.34 -5.41
CA ILE A 6 -0.87 5.62 -3.97
C ILE A 6 -0.80 4.29 -3.23
N ALA A 7 0.34 4.01 -2.62
CA ALA A 7 0.55 2.81 -1.83
C ALA A 7 0.16 3.07 -0.37
N LEU A 8 -0.81 2.30 0.11
CA LEU A 8 -1.33 2.43 1.47
C LEU A 8 -1.02 1.17 2.27
N ASP A 9 -0.55 1.34 3.49
CA ASP A 9 -0.40 0.24 4.42
C ASP A 9 -1.51 0.28 5.49
N TYR A 10 -1.59 -0.78 6.29
CA TYR A 10 -2.62 -0.91 7.33
C TYR A 10 -2.20 -0.14 8.58
N ASN A 11 -2.14 1.17 8.47
CA ASN A 11 -1.64 2.07 9.50
C ASN A 11 -2.61 3.27 9.63
N PRO A 12 -2.85 3.79 10.84
CA PRO A 12 -3.70 4.98 11.01
C PRO A 12 -3.29 6.18 10.16
N THR A 13 -2.02 6.29 9.79
CA THR A 13 -1.52 7.37 8.93
C THR A 13 -1.88 7.21 7.46
N SER A 14 -2.41 6.06 7.05
CA SER A 14 -2.79 5.81 5.66
C SER A 14 -3.85 6.79 5.15
N LYS A 15 -4.74 7.25 6.03
CA LYS A 15 -5.73 8.27 5.69
C LYS A 15 -5.08 9.55 5.20
N LYS A 16 -4.06 10.03 5.92
CA LYS A 16 -3.30 11.23 5.53
C LYS A 16 -2.60 11.02 4.19
N VAL A 17 -2.00 9.87 3.99
CA VAL A 17 -1.31 9.54 2.73
C VAL A 17 -2.30 9.51 1.56
N ALA A 18 -3.45 8.89 1.75
CA ALA A 18 -4.49 8.81 0.73
C ALA A 18 -5.03 10.20 0.37
N GLU A 19 -5.39 10.99 1.37
CA GLU A 19 -5.93 12.33 1.16
C GLU A 19 -4.94 13.25 0.46
N THR A 20 -3.71 13.29 0.96
CA THR A 20 -2.66 14.16 0.41
C THR A 20 -2.30 13.76 -1.02
N GLY A 21 -2.13 12.46 -1.26
CA GLY A 21 -1.84 11.95 -2.59
C GLY A 21 -2.97 12.19 -3.57
N PHE A 22 -4.20 12.04 -3.12
CA PHE A 22 -5.39 12.28 -3.94
C PHE A 22 -5.52 13.77 -4.31
N GLU A 23 -5.33 14.67 -3.36
CA GLU A 23 -5.37 16.11 -3.62
C GLU A 23 -4.32 16.52 -4.63
N MET A 24 -3.11 15.99 -4.48
CA MET A 24 -2.03 16.25 -5.44
C MET A 24 -2.39 15.73 -6.84
N ALA A 25 -2.88 14.50 -6.92
CA ALA A 25 -3.26 13.90 -8.20
C ALA A 25 -4.39 14.69 -8.88
N LYS A 26 -5.38 15.12 -8.11
CA LYS A 26 -6.49 15.95 -8.64
C LYS A 26 -5.99 17.27 -9.18
N ALA A 27 -5.07 17.92 -8.45
CA ALA A 27 -4.48 19.19 -8.91
C ALA A 27 -3.74 19.04 -10.24
N MET A 28 -3.21 17.86 -10.52
CA MET A 28 -2.52 17.56 -11.78
C MET A 28 -3.43 16.96 -12.85
N GLY A 29 -4.71 16.73 -12.55
CA GLY A 29 -5.61 16.05 -13.47
C GLY A 29 -5.27 14.60 -13.73
N ALA A 30 -4.65 13.94 -12.75
CA ALA A 30 -4.20 12.55 -12.88
C ALA A 30 -5.24 11.54 -12.41
N GLU A 31 -5.23 10.36 -13.00
CA GLU A 31 -5.99 9.20 -12.54
C GLU A 31 -5.30 8.61 -11.30
N VAL A 32 -6.09 8.12 -10.35
CA VAL A 32 -5.58 7.57 -9.08
C VAL A 32 -5.85 6.08 -8.99
N THR A 33 -4.83 5.33 -8.62
CA THR A 33 -4.92 3.93 -8.23
C THR A 33 -4.42 3.80 -6.80
N LEU A 34 -5.25 3.19 -5.94
CA LEU A 34 -4.85 2.84 -4.57
C LEU A 34 -4.34 1.41 -4.56
N LEU A 35 -3.21 1.19 -3.93
CA LEU A 35 -2.59 -0.13 -3.80
C LEU A 35 -2.42 -0.49 -2.34
N HIS A 36 -2.76 -1.71 -2.00
CA HIS A 36 -2.37 -2.33 -0.73
C HIS A 36 -1.65 -3.64 -1.02
N VAL A 37 -0.49 -3.82 -0.40
CA VAL A 37 0.30 -5.05 -0.53
C VAL A 37 0.21 -5.82 0.77
N THR A 38 -0.22 -7.07 0.68
CA THR A 38 -0.26 -7.98 1.82
C THR A 38 1.00 -8.84 1.82
N VAL A 39 1.51 -9.13 3.02
CA VAL A 39 2.65 -10.03 3.15
C VAL A 39 2.15 -11.44 3.44
N HIS A 40 2.59 -12.37 2.59
CA HIS A 40 2.51 -13.78 2.90
C HIS A 40 3.70 -14.12 3.80
N SER A 41 3.62 -13.75 5.10
CA SER A 41 4.76 -14.01 5.96
C SER A 41 4.84 -15.49 6.29
N PHE A 42 6.04 -16.02 6.21
CA PHE A 42 6.38 -17.36 6.67
C PHE A 42 5.96 -17.57 8.13
N LEU A 43 6.08 -16.55 8.95
CA LEU A 43 5.64 -16.56 10.34
C LEU A 43 4.12 -16.76 10.48
N TYR A 44 3.36 -16.17 9.60
CA TYR A 44 1.91 -16.32 9.59
C TYR A 44 1.51 -17.75 9.23
N THR A 45 2.15 -18.32 8.22
CA THR A 45 1.94 -19.70 7.80
C THR A 45 2.34 -20.67 8.92
N SER A 46 3.49 -20.47 9.56
CA SER A 46 3.95 -21.35 10.64
C SER A 46 3.09 -21.25 11.91
N VAL A 47 2.52 -20.09 12.21
CA VAL A 47 1.56 -19.96 13.31
C VAL A 47 0.30 -20.77 13.03
N TYR A 48 -0.21 -20.73 11.81
CA TYR A 48 -1.38 -21.52 11.41
C TYR A 48 -1.09 -23.00 11.35
N GLU A 49 0.09 -23.41 10.88
CA GLU A 49 0.51 -24.82 10.86
C GLU A 49 0.63 -25.39 12.28
N ASN A 50 1.04 -24.57 13.25
CA ASN A 50 1.19 -24.97 14.63
C ASN A 50 -0.12 -25.00 15.41
N MET A 51 -1.21 -24.55 14.86
CA MET A 51 -2.53 -24.56 15.51
C MET A 51 -3.33 -25.84 15.26
N GLY A 52 -2.69 -26.87 14.71
CA GLY A 52 -3.24 -28.23 14.59
C GLY A 52 -4.43 -28.34 13.66
N ASP A 53 -5.45 -29.13 14.06
CA ASP A 53 -6.60 -29.45 13.22
C ASP A 53 -7.49 -28.26 12.83
N TRP A 54 -7.13 -27.10 13.24
CA TRP A 54 -7.75 -25.86 12.81
C TRP A 54 -7.21 -25.39 11.47
N GLN A 55 -7.00 -26.32 10.57
CA GLN A 55 -6.56 -26.00 9.21
C GLN A 55 -7.69 -25.29 8.48
N THR A 56 -7.71 -23.99 8.61
CA THR A 56 -8.21 -23.19 7.51
C THR A 56 -7.29 -23.48 6.35
N ASP A 57 -7.84 -24.01 5.26
CA ASP A 57 -7.14 -24.15 4.02
C ASP A 57 -6.38 -22.84 3.75
N SER A 58 -5.10 -22.94 3.38
CA SER A 58 -4.27 -21.77 3.10
C SER A 58 -4.92 -20.83 2.07
N LYS A 59 -5.74 -21.38 1.18
CA LYS A 59 -6.55 -20.61 0.21
C LYS A 59 -7.61 -19.76 0.90
N ASP A 60 -8.29 -20.29 1.92
CA ASP A 60 -9.32 -19.54 2.64
C ASP A 60 -8.72 -18.39 3.45
N THR A 61 -7.53 -18.60 4.03
CA THR A 61 -6.83 -17.55 4.76
C THR A 61 -6.37 -16.43 3.83
N ILE A 62 -5.87 -16.77 2.65
CA ILE A 62 -5.49 -15.80 1.63
C ILE A 62 -6.73 -15.03 1.15
N ALA A 63 -7.83 -15.73 0.89
CA ALA A 63 -9.08 -15.12 0.47
C ALA A 63 -9.62 -14.14 1.52
N ILE A 64 -9.57 -14.52 2.81
CA ILE A 64 -10.00 -13.66 3.92
C ILE A 64 -9.12 -12.41 3.99
N ARG A 65 -7.81 -12.54 3.86
CA ARG A 65 -6.89 -11.39 3.85
C ARG A 65 -7.12 -10.49 2.66
N ASN A 66 -7.28 -11.06 1.48
CA ASN A 66 -7.55 -10.30 0.26
C ASN A 66 -8.88 -9.56 0.36
N THR A 67 -9.89 -10.17 0.97
CA THR A 67 -11.17 -9.53 1.23
C THR A 67 -11.01 -8.37 2.22
N GLY A 68 -10.25 -8.55 3.30
CA GLY A 68 -9.95 -7.49 4.26
C GLY A 68 -9.19 -6.33 3.64
N SER A 69 -8.19 -6.63 2.83
CA SER A 69 -7.39 -5.61 2.11
C SER A 69 -8.24 -4.87 1.10
N ARG A 70 -9.09 -5.59 0.38
CA ARG A 70 -10.00 -4.98 -0.58
C ARG A 70 -11.01 -4.07 0.11
N ASN A 71 -11.57 -4.50 1.24
CA ASN A 71 -12.50 -3.69 2.03
C ASN A 71 -11.82 -2.43 2.57
N PHE A 72 -10.57 -2.52 2.97
CA PHE A 72 -9.76 -1.38 3.39
C PHE A 72 -9.63 -0.36 2.26
N LEU A 73 -9.29 -0.80 1.06
CA LEU A 73 -9.15 0.09 -0.10
C LEU A 73 -10.51 0.64 -0.57
N GLU A 74 -11.56 -0.16 -0.52
CA GLU A 74 -12.92 0.30 -0.85
C GLU A 74 -13.37 1.41 0.10
N LYS A 75 -13.05 1.26 1.39
CA LYS A 75 -13.35 2.27 2.39
C LYS A 75 -12.56 3.56 2.13
N ALA A 76 -11.28 3.43 1.78
CA ALA A 76 -10.44 4.57 1.43
C ALA A 76 -10.99 5.29 0.18
N LYS A 77 -11.36 4.54 -0.84
CA LYS A 77 -11.97 5.09 -2.06
C LYS A 77 -13.25 5.86 -1.75
N ARG A 78 -14.13 5.30 -0.92
CA ARG A 78 -15.38 5.98 -0.52
C ARG A 78 -15.09 7.26 0.25
N HIS A 79 -14.08 7.22 1.10
CA HIS A 79 -13.64 8.41 1.85
C HIS A 79 -13.17 9.53 0.92
N LEU A 80 -12.47 9.18 -0.15
CA LEU A 80 -12.02 10.15 -1.15
C LEU A 80 -13.15 10.69 -2.03
N GLY A 81 -14.27 9.95 -2.11
CA GLY A 81 -15.47 10.40 -2.82
C GLY A 81 -15.38 10.44 -4.34
N ASP A 82 -14.48 9.66 -4.94
CA ASP A 82 -14.31 9.61 -6.38
C ASP A 82 -14.41 8.17 -6.90
N ASN A 83 -15.47 7.89 -7.63
CA ASN A 83 -15.73 6.55 -8.18
C ASN A 83 -14.74 6.13 -9.27
N ALA A 84 -13.99 7.07 -9.84
CA ALA A 84 -12.98 6.77 -10.86
C ALA A 84 -11.69 6.20 -10.26
N VAL A 85 -11.50 6.30 -8.95
CA VAL A 85 -10.32 5.73 -8.26
C VAL A 85 -10.32 4.21 -8.41
N GLN A 86 -9.20 3.67 -8.91
CA GLN A 86 -9.01 2.22 -9.02
C GLN A 86 -8.41 1.67 -7.74
N ILE A 87 -8.71 0.42 -7.42
CA ILE A 87 -8.10 -0.26 -6.28
C ILE A 87 -7.42 -1.54 -6.74
N VAL A 88 -6.24 -1.81 -6.17
CA VAL A 88 -5.43 -2.99 -6.50
C VAL A 88 -4.89 -3.58 -5.21
N VAL A 89 -5.07 -4.88 -5.04
CA VAL A 89 -4.48 -5.65 -3.94
C VAL A 89 -3.44 -6.59 -4.52
N ARG A 90 -2.24 -6.60 -3.93
CA ARG A 90 -1.16 -7.51 -4.31
C ARG A 90 -0.65 -8.23 -3.06
N ASP A 91 -0.08 -9.41 -3.25
CA ASP A 91 0.52 -10.20 -2.19
C ASP A 91 1.98 -10.44 -2.51
N GLY A 92 2.86 -10.24 -1.53
CA GLY A 92 4.29 -10.46 -1.69
C GLY A 92 5.14 -9.42 -0.98
N ASP A 93 6.34 -9.20 -1.51
CA ASP A 93 7.26 -8.20 -1.00
C ASP A 93 6.74 -6.80 -1.27
N PHE A 94 6.71 -5.95 -0.25
CA PHE A 94 6.12 -4.61 -0.34
C PHE A 94 6.74 -3.76 -1.46
N ALA A 95 8.04 -3.55 -1.40
CA ALA A 95 8.71 -2.67 -2.35
C ALA A 95 8.63 -3.23 -3.77
N GLN A 96 8.84 -4.53 -3.94
CA GLN A 96 8.76 -5.19 -5.23
C GLN A 96 7.37 -5.04 -5.85
N LYS A 97 6.32 -5.29 -5.08
CA LYS A 97 4.94 -5.22 -5.58
C LYS A 97 4.51 -3.80 -5.89
N ILE A 98 4.98 -2.82 -5.12
CA ILE A 98 4.75 -1.41 -5.42
C ILE A 98 5.36 -1.04 -6.77
N LEU A 99 6.63 -1.40 -6.98
CA LEU A 99 7.34 -1.10 -8.22
C LEU A 99 6.75 -1.83 -9.43
N GLU A 100 6.42 -3.12 -9.27
CA GLU A 100 5.77 -3.90 -10.33
C GLU A 100 4.41 -3.31 -10.71
N THR A 101 3.60 -2.95 -9.72
CA THR A 101 2.27 -2.37 -9.98
C THR A 101 2.40 -1.03 -10.68
N ALA A 102 3.33 -0.19 -10.26
CA ALA A 102 3.59 1.09 -10.91
C ALA A 102 3.95 0.90 -12.38
N ASP A 103 4.76 -0.10 -12.69
CA ASP A 103 5.13 -0.42 -14.07
C ASP A 103 3.93 -0.96 -14.86
N GLU A 104 3.16 -1.86 -14.28
CA GLU A 104 1.97 -2.45 -14.93
C GLU A 104 0.94 -1.39 -15.33
N ILE A 105 0.64 -0.45 -14.44
CA ILE A 105 -0.35 0.60 -14.70
C ILE A 105 0.22 1.81 -15.43
N LYS A 106 1.53 1.82 -15.70
CA LYS A 106 2.22 2.96 -16.30
C LYS A 106 2.07 4.23 -15.44
N ALA A 107 2.27 4.08 -14.14
CA ALA A 107 2.21 5.21 -13.22
C ALA A 107 3.32 6.23 -13.52
N ASP A 108 2.99 7.50 -13.41
CA ASP A 108 3.93 8.60 -13.57
C ASP A 108 4.54 9.05 -12.24
N CYS A 109 3.91 8.65 -11.14
CA CYS A 109 4.34 8.98 -9.79
C CYS A 109 3.84 7.94 -8.81
N ILE A 110 4.65 7.64 -7.81
CA ILE A 110 4.25 6.79 -6.66
C ILE A 110 4.14 7.68 -5.43
N VAL A 111 3.02 7.60 -4.73
CA VAL A 111 2.80 8.28 -3.45
C VAL A 111 2.89 7.26 -2.33
N MET A 112 3.67 7.56 -1.31
CA MET A 112 3.87 6.71 -0.13
C MET A 112 3.95 7.55 1.13
N GLY A 113 3.68 6.94 2.27
CA GLY A 113 4.03 7.53 3.56
C GLY A 113 5.51 7.37 3.86
N SER A 114 6.06 8.26 4.67
CA SER A 114 7.47 8.20 5.06
C SER A 114 7.79 6.98 5.93
N HIS A 115 6.79 6.46 6.65
CA HIS A 115 6.93 5.26 7.48
C HIS A 115 5.74 4.33 7.25
N SER A 116 6.02 3.12 6.81
CA SER A 116 4.99 2.12 6.57
C SER A 116 4.72 1.24 7.79
N GLN A 117 5.56 1.28 8.83
CA GLN A 117 5.42 0.47 10.04
C GLN A 117 5.93 1.22 11.27
N LYS A 118 5.77 0.62 12.47
CA LYS A 118 6.38 1.11 13.71
C LYS A 118 7.83 1.48 13.48
N TRP A 119 8.14 2.74 13.63
CA TRP A 119 9.47 3.25 13.37
C TRP A 119 10.28 3.38 14.66
N LEU A 120 11.58 3.30 14.52
CA LEU A 120 12.53 3.62 15.56
C LEU A 120 12.86 5.12 15.47
N GLU A 121 13.00 5.76 16.62
CA GLU A 121 13.12 7.22 16.75
C GLU A 121 14.17 7.88 15.84
N ASN A 122 15.16 7.14 15.42
CA ASN A 122 16.26 7.66 14.64
C ASN A 122 16.18 7.37 13.13
N ILE A 123 15.08 6.76 12.67
CA ILE A 123 14.91 6.45 11.26
C ILE A 123 13.93 7.47 10.65
N LEU A 124 14.45 8.30 9.75
CA LEU A 124 13.67 9.35 9.10
C LEU A 124 12.75 8.81 8.00
N VAL A 125 13.11 7.67 7.40
CA VAL A 125 12.39 7.05 6.30
C VAL A 125 12.28 5.55 6.58
N GLY A 126 11.10 4.96 6.39
CA GLY A 126 10.89 3.52 6.55
C GLY A 126 11.65 2.72 5.50
N SER A 127 11.95 1.45 5.82
CA SER A 127 12.74 0.58 4.96
C SER A 127 12.09 0.33 3.60
N VAL A 128 10.77 0.20 3.55
CA VAL A 128 10.04 0.01 2.28
C VAL A 128 10.16 1.25 1.41
N THR A 129 9.95 2.43 1.99
CA THR A 129 10.06 3.71 1.28
C THR A 129 11.47 3.91 0.74
N GLU A 130 12.48 3.62 1.54
CA GLU A 130 13.88 3.70 1.12
C GLU A 130 14.17 2.75 -0.05
N GLU A 131 13.70 1.53 0.01
CA GLU A 131 13.91 0.55 -1.05
C GLU A 131 13.23 0.97 -2.35
N VAL A 132 11.98 1.44 -2.27
CA VAL A 132 11.26 1.97 -3.44
C VAL A 132 12.00 3.16 -4.03
N LEU A 133 12.43 4.09 -3.18
CA LEU A 133 13.20 5.26 -3.63
C LEU A 133 14.47 4.86 -4.37
N ARG A 134 15.18 3.88 -3.84
CA ARG A 134 16.47 3.44 -4.42
C ARG A 134 16.29 2.76 -5.78
N LYS A 135 15.17 2.04 -5.96
CA LYS A 135 14.93 1.23 -7.16
C LYS A 135 13.98 1.87 -8.18
N SER A 136 13.28 2.92 -7.81
CA SER A 136 12.29 3.53 -8.68
C SER A 136 12.93 4.31 -9.82
N THR A 137 12.36 4.16 -11.02
CA THR A 137 12.72 4.96 -12.19
C THR A 137 11.75 6.11 -12.43
N ILE A 138 10.72 6.22 -11.58
CA ILE A 138 9.73 7.30 -11.68
C ILE A 138 9.72 8.13 -10.38
N PRO A 139 9.20 9.36 -10.42
CA PRO A 139 9.14 10.22 -9.24
C PRO A 139 8.36 9.61 -8.10
N LEU A 140 8.79 9.91 -6.88
CA LEU A 140 8.09 9.58 -5.65
C LEU A 140 7.60 10.85 -4.97
N PHE A 141 6.41 10.78 -4.42
CA PHE A 141 5.86 11.81 -3.55
C PHE A 141 5.71 11.19 -2.16
N ILE A 142 6.53 11.65 -1.23
CA ILE A 142 6.56 11.09 0.13
C ILE A 142 5.79 12.00 1.07
N VAL A 143 4.74 11.43 1.69
CA VAL A 143 3.92 12.14 2.67
C VAL A 143 4.48 11.89 4.06
N PRO A 144 4.92 12.92 4.78
CA PRO A 144 5.39 12.73 6.15
C PRO A 144 4.29 12.18 7.05
N THR A 145 4.59 11.07 7.72
CA THR A 145 3.65 10.40 8.64
C THR A 145 4.11 10.45 10.08
N LYS A 146 5.16 11.22 10.35
CA LYS A 146 5.69 11.40 11.69
C LYS A 146 4.67 12.11 12.57
N LYS A 147 4.42 11.58 13.76
CA LYS A 147 3.61 12.28 14.76
C LYS A 147 4.35 13.52 15.23
N GLN A 148 3.67 14.62 15.18
CA GLN A 148 4.14 15.86 15.79
C GLN A 148 4.03 15.76 17.31
#